data_694adebecf2bca6afc783c6e40353715
#
_entry.id   694adebecf2bca6afc783c6e40353715
#
_cell.length_a   1.000
_cell.length_b   1.000
_cell.length_c   1.000
_cell.angle_alpha   90.00
_cell.angle_beta   90.00
_cell.angle_gamma   90.00
#
_symmetry.space_group_name_H-M   'P 1'
#
loop_
_entity.id
_entity.type
_entity.pdbx_description
1 polymer ?
#
loop_
_entity_poly.entity_id
_entity_poly.type
_entity_poly.pdbx_seq_one_letter_code
_entity_poly.pdbx_strand_id
1 'polypeptide(L)'
;MHYDNIRQMVKEKTGRAMQEKERERKGKNGKIVKIAGCSPIREGVLLVRSDTTLADVRKFGEECQRRWGITPLQIFLHKDEGHWLNGQPEAEDRESFKVGDRWFKPNYHAHIVFDWMNHETGKSRKLNDDDMMQMQTLASDILLMERGQSKA
;
A
#
# COMPACT_ATOMS: atom_id res chain seq x y z
N MET A 1 -14.29 -14.10 8.82
CA MET A 1 -13.28 -13.43 7.99
C MET A 1 -13.03 -12.03 8.51
N HIS A 2 -11.83 -11.51 8.30
CA HIS A 2 -11.42 -10.21 8.88
C HIS A 2 -12.32 -9.05 8.46
N TYR A 3 -12.73 -9.02 7.18
CA TYR A 3 -13.61 -7.97 6.67
C TYR A 3 -14.97 -7.95 7.39
N ASP A 4 -15.55 -9.11 7.63
CA ASP A 4 -16.82 -9.22 8.36
C ASP A 4 -16.66 -8.78 9.81
N ASN A 5 -15.52 -9.07 10.43
CA ASN A 5 -15.20 -8.60 11.78
C ASN A 5 -15.11 -7.08 11.82
N ILE A 6 -14.56 -6.45 10.78
CA ILE A 6 -14.53 -4.99 10.66
C ILE A 6 -15.94 -4.42 10.56
N ARG A 7 -16.81 -5.00 9.73
CA ARG A 7 -18.21 -4.57 9.62
C ARG A 7 -18.91 -4.58 10.97
N GLN A 8 -18.76 -5.67 11.70
CA GLN A 8 -19.36 -5.84 13.01
C GLN A 8 -18.79 -4.82 14.00
N MET A 9 -17.47 -4.64 14.02
CA MET A 9 -16.79 -3.67 14.88
C MET A 9 -17.28 -2.26 14.61
N VAL A 10 -17.40 -1.85 13.36
CA VAL A 10 -17.88 -0.51 12.99
C VAL A 10 -19.29 -0.30 13.52
N LYS A 11 -20.17 -1.27 13.33
CA LYS A 11 -21.55 -1.19 13.82
C LYS A 11 -21.61 -1.07 15.35
N GLU A 12 -20.79 -1.84 16.07
CA GLU A 12 -20.73 -1.82 17.53
C GLU A 12 -20.18 -0.48 18.07
N LYS A 13 -19.14 0.05 17.44
CA LYS A 13 -18.47 1.26 17.94
C LYS A 13 -19.16 2.55 17.53
N THR A 14 -19.78 2.59 16.35
CA THR A 14 -20.43 3.81 15.84
C THR A 14 -21.96 3.77 15.93
N GLY A 15 -22.54 2.61 16.18
CA GLY A 15 -23.99 2.40 16.15
C GLY A 15 -24.59 2.42 14.74
N ARG A 16 -23.75 2.49 13.71
CA ARG A 16 -24.17 2.54 12.30
C ARG A 16 -23.42 1.51 11.48
N ALA A 17 -24.09 1.00 10.43
CA ALA A 17 -23.41 0.14 9.47
C ALA A 17 -22.31 0.88 8.73
N MET A 18 -21.22 0.17 8.41
CA MET A 18 -20.13 0.74 7.63
C MET A 18 -20.62 1.13 6.24
N GLN A 19 -20.29 2.36 5.81
CA GLN A 19 -20.65 2.86 4.49
C GLN A 19 -19.67 2.31 3.45
N GLU A 20 -20.05 1.22 2.80
CA GLU A 20 -19.17 0.51 1.85
C GLU A 20 -19.28 1.04 0.42
N LYS A 21 -20.43 1.58 0.05
CA LYS A 21 -20.69 2.03 -1.33
C LYS A 21 -20.60 3.55 -1.43
N GLU A 22 -20.17 4.01 -2.61
CA GLU A 22 -20.27 5.42 -2.97
C GLU A 22 -21.71 5.89 -2.89
N ARG A 23 -21.93 7.07 -2.36
CA ARG A 23 -23.24 7.70 -2.27
C ARG A 23 -23.16 9.14 -2.72
N GLU A 24 -24.33 9.71 -3.06
CA GLU A 24 -24.47 11.10 -3.45
C GLU A 24 -25.24 11.87 -2.37
N ARG A 25 -24.86 13.13 -2.20
CA ARG A 25 -25.62 14.04 -1.35
C ARG A 25 -25.74 15.41 -2.04
N LYS A 26 -26.79 16.15 -1.71
CA LYS A 26 -26.99 17.50 -2.20
C LYS A 26 -26.15 18.47 -1.38
N GLY A 27 -25.22 19.17 -2.03
CA GLY A 27 -24.39 20.19 -1.41
C GLY A 27 -25.14 21.49 -1.19
N LYS A 28 -24.49 22.46 -0.53
CA LYS A 28 -25.07 23.77 -0.20
C LYS A 28 -25.54 24.55 -1.44
N ASN A 29 -24.94 24.33 -2.59
CA ASN A 29 -25.26 25.02 -3.84
C ASN A 29 -26.24 24.22 -4.72
N GLY A 30 -26.87 23.20 -4.20
CA GLY A 30 -27.76 22.34 -4.96
C GLY A 30 -27.02 21.36 -5.88
N LYS A 31 -25.70 21.36 -5.89
CA LYS A 31 -24.89 20.42 -6.67
C LYS A 31 -24.81 19.06 -5.96
N ILE A 32 -24.87 18.01 -6.74
CA ILE A 32 -24.71 16.63 -6.24
C ILE A 32 -23.21 16.41 -5.97
N VAL A 33 -22.88 16.02 -4.74
CA VAL A 33 -21.53 15.68 -4.33
C VAL A 33 -21.45 14.18 -4.09
N LYS A 34 -20.49 13.53 -4.72
CA LYS A 34 -20.23 12.11 -4.51
C LYS A 34 -19.39 11.90 -3.26
N ILE A 35 -19.85 11.00 -2.40
CA ILE A 35 -19.11 10.61 -1.19
C ILE A 35 -18.59 9.20 -1.40
N ALA A 36 -17.27 9.04 -1.34
CA ALA A 36 -16.63 7.74 -1.49
C ALA A 36 -17.05 6.80 -0.35
N GLY A 37 -17.20 5.53 -0.68
CA GLY A 37 -17.45 4.48 0.31
C GLY A 37 -16.22 4.22 1.17
N CYS A 38 -16.42 3.59 2.32
CA CYS A 38 -15.35 3.17 3.21
C CYS A 38 -14.59 2.00 2.59
N SER A 39 -13.26 2.11 2.56
CA SER A 39 -12.36 1.04 2.14
C SER A 39 -11.49 0.63 3.32
N PRO A 40 -11.96 -0.33 4.17
CA PRO A 40 -11.28 -0.65 5.41
C PRO A 40 -9.99 -1.44 5.21
N ILE A 41 -9.90 -2.19 4.12
CA ILE A 41 -8.72 -2.97 3.78
C ILE A 41 -8.11 -2.36 2.53
N ARG A 42 -6.83 -1.96 2.64
CA ARG A 42 -6.11 -1.31 1.55
C ARG A 42 -4.79 -2.02 1.29
N GLU A 43 -4.41 -2.08 0.03
CA GLU A 43 -3.18 -2.70 -0.41
C GLU A 43 -2.18 -1.65 -0.84
N GLY A 44 -0.94 -1.77 -0.34
CA GLY A 44 0.18 -1.00 -0.80
C GLY A 44 1.12 -1.85 -1.64
N VAL A 45 1.72 -1.27 -2.67
CA VAL A 45 2.71 -1.92 -3.51
C VAL A 45 4.06 -1.22 -3.32
N LEU A 46 5.10 -2.00 -3.04
CA LEU A 46 6.46 -1.51 -2.86
C LEU A 46 7.37 -2.13 -3.91
N LEU A 47 8.17 -1.31 -4.57
CA LEU A 47 9.30 -1.80 -5.34
C LEU A 47 10.38 -2.25 -4.35
N VAL A 48 10.98 -3.41 -4.59
CA VAL A 48 12.00 -3.97 -3.72
C VAL A 48 13.21 -4.41 -4.53
N ARG A 49 14.29 -4.73 -3.84
CA ARG A 49 15.53 -5.21 -4.45
C ARG A 49 15.57 -6.73 -4.45
N SER A 50 16.50 -7.29 -5.23
CA SER A 50 16.70 -8.74 -5.28
C SER A 50 17.07 -9.32 -3.92
N ASP A 51 17.75 -8.56 -3.09
CA ASP A 51 18.19 -8.98 -1.75
C ASP A 51 17.21 -8.61 -0.62
N THR A 52 16.12 -7.92 -0.95
CA THR A 52 15.08 -7.59 0.02
C THR A 52 14.42 -8.88 0.53
N THR A 53 14.30 -9.01 1.83
CA THR A 53 13.69 -10.19 2.46
C THR A 53 12.28 -9.91 2.94
N LEU A 54 11.52 -10.98 3.20
CA LEU A 54 10.19 -10.86 3.80
C LEU A 54 10.25 -10.17 5.17
N ALA A 55 11.33 -10.40 5.93
CA ALA A 55 11.54 -9.74 7.22
C ALA A 55 11.68 -8.22 7.08
N ASP A 56 12.34 -7.76 6.01
CA ASP A 56 12.48 -6.32 5.73
C ASP A 56 11.12 -5.68 5.46
N VAL A 57 10.30 -6.33 4.65
CA VAL A 57 8.95 -5.83 4.33
C VAL A 57 8.05 -5.85 5.57
N ARG A 58 8.17 -6.89 6.38
CA ARG A 58 7.44 -6.99 7.65
C ARG A 58 7.81 -5.85 8.59
N LYS A 59 9.09 -5.52 8.69
CA LYS A 59 9.58 -4.41 9.51
C LYS A 59 8.95 -3.08 9.06
N PHE A 60 8.84 -2.86 7.76
CA PHE A 60 8.16 -1.69 7.23
C PHE A 60 6.68 -1.67 7.65
N GLY A 61 5.99 -2.79 7.53
CA GLY A 61 4.57 -2.90 7.96
C GLY A 61 4.40 -2.62 9.44
N GLU A 62 5.27 -3.15 10.29
CA GLU A 62 5.24 -2.93 11.74
C GLU A 62 5.48 -1.46 12.09
N GLU A 63 6.40 -0.79 11.40
CA GLU A 63 6.64 0.65 11.61
C GLU A 63 5.45 1.50 11.15
N CYS A 64 4.76 1.10 10.09
CA CYS A 64 3.52 1.77 9.68
C CYS A 64 2.45 1.65 10.75
N GLN A 65 2.33 0.50 11.38
CA GLN A 65 1.40 0.30 12.49
C GLN A 65 1.75 1.18 13.68
N ARG A 66 3.03 1.25 14.03
CA ARG A 66 3.50 2.07 15.15
C ARG A 66 3.28 3.56 14.94
N ARG A 67 3.52 4.05 13.72
CA ARG A 67 3.45 5.48 13.41
C ARG A 67 2.07 5.97 13.06
N TRP A 68 1.30 5.18 12.31
CA TRP A 68 -0.01 5.62 11.78
C TRP A 68 -1.17 4.72 12.20
N GLY A 69 -0.89 3.64 12.90
CA GLY A 69 -1.92 2.76 13.42
C GLY A 69 -2.59 1.86 12.40
N ILE A 70 -2.13 1.85 11.15
CA ILE A 70 -2.61 0.90 10.15
C ILE A 70 -1.98 -0.46 10.40
N THR A 71 -2.79 -1.51 10.41
CA THR A 71 -2.35 -2.85 10.81
C THR A 71 -2.03 -3.70 9.60
N PRO A 72 -0.80 -4.20 9.45
CA PRO A 72 -0.48 -5.12 8.36
C PRO A 72 -1.13 -6.48 8.60
N LEU A 73 -1.86 -6.97 7.60
CA LEU A 73 -2.58 -8.24 7.66
C LEU A 73 -1.86 -9.35 6.89
N GLN A 74 -1.40 -9.04 5.68
CA GLN A 74 -0.73 -9.98 4.79
C GLN A 74 0.37 -9.29 4.02
N ILE A 75 1.42 -10.04 3.72
CA ILE A 75 2.56 -9.56 2.94
C ILE A 75 2.85 -10.60 1.86
N PHE A 76 2.97 -10.14 0.62
CA PHE A 76 3.36 -10.97 -0.52
C PHE A 76 4.61 -10.40 -1.15
N LEU A 77 5.63 -11.21 -1.29
CA LEU A 77 6.89 -10.81 -1.91
C LEU A 77 7.03 -11.53 -3.25
N HIS A 78 7.02 -10.77 -4.34
CA HIS A 78 7.10 -11.28 -5.69
C HIS A 78 8.49 -11.01 -6.29
N LYS A 79 9.22 -12.08 -6.61
CA LYS A 79 10.56 -12.02 -7.22
C LYS A 79 10.66 -12.77 -8.54
N ASP A 80 9.54 -13.30 -9.04
CA ASP A 80 9.48 -14.11 -10.24
C ASP A 80 8.86 -13.40 -11.44
N GLU A 81 8.46 -12.16 -11.28
CA GLU A 81 7.86 -11.35 -12.33
C GLU A 81 8.88 -10.44 -13.00
N GLY A 82 8.59 -10.05 -14.24
CA GLY A 82 9.44 -9.15 -15.00
C GLY A 82 9.08 -9.16 -16.48
N HIS A 83 9.97 -8.64 -17.31
CA HIS A 83 9.76 -8.60 -18.75
C HIS A 83 11.07 -8.72 -19.53
N TRP A 84 10.96 -9.14 -20.79
CA TRP A 84 12.09 -9.25 -21.68
C TRP A 84 12.41 -7.89 -22.30
N LEU A 85 13.70 -7.58 -22.36
CA LEU A 85 14.18 -6.35 -23.00
C LEU A 85 14.39 -6.58 -24.50
N ASN A 86 14.22 -5.50 -25.29
CA ASN A 86 14.47 -5.49 -26.73
C ASN A 86 15.92 -5.08 -27.04
N GLY A 87 16.85 -5.39 -26.19
CA GLY A 87 18.26 -5.03 -26.33
C GLY A 87 18.96 -5.19 -25.01
N GLN A 88 20.01 -4.39 -24.81
CA GLN A 88 20.76 -4.42 -23.55
C GLN A 88 20.11 -3.54 -22.49
N PRO A 89 20.28 -3.85 -21.20
CA PRO A 89 19.80 -3.01 -20.12
C PRO A 89 20.57 -1.69 -20.07
N GLU A 90 19.96 -0.70 -19.40
CA GLU A 90 20.63 0.56 -19.15
C GLU A 90 21.84 0.40 -18.24
N ALA A 91 22.78 1.35 -18.31
CA ALA A 91 24.05 1.25 -17.56
C ALA A 91 23.86 1.20 -16.04
N GLU A 92 22.81 1.85 -15.53
CA GLU A 92 22.48 1.85 -14.09
C GLU A 92 21.75 0.60 -13.63
N ASP A 93 21.25 -0.21 -14.58
CA ASP A 93 20.49 -1.41 -14.26
C ASP A 93 21.42 -2.49 -13.68
N ARG A 94 21.19 -2.87 -12.43
CA ARG A 94 21.96 -3.90 -11.73
C ARG A 94 21.18 -5.18 -11.55
N GLU A 95 19.89 -5.19 -11.89
CA GLU A 95 19.00 -6.32 -11.60
C GLU A 95 18.73 -7.19 -12.84
N SER A 96 18.82 -6.65 -14.05
CA SER A 96 18.61 -7.41 -15.27
C SER A 96 19.70 -8.46 -15.46
N PHE A 97 19.32 -9.61 -15.97
CA PHE A 97 20.24 -10.72 -16.23
C PHE A 97 20.00 -11.31 -17.62
N LYS A 98 21.04 -11.92 -18.17
CA LYS A 98 21.01 -12.51 -19.49
C LYS A 98 20.59 -13.96 -19.43
N VAL A 99 19.61 -14.31 -20.27
CA VAL A 99 19.16 -15.70 -20.45
C VAL A 99 19.33 -16.04 -21.94
N GLY A 100 20.32 -16.84 -22.27
CA GLY A 100 20.70 -17.08 -23.65
C GLY A 100 21.24 -15.79 -24.27
N ASP A 101 20.62 -15.33 -25.34
CA ASP A 101 20.96 -14.08 -26.04
C ASP A 101 20.00 -12.93 -25.74
N ARG A 102 19.08 -13.13 -24.77
CA ARG A 102 18.08 -12.13 -24.39
C ARG A 102 18.29 -11.68 -22.95
N TRP A 103 17.94 -10.42 -22.68
CA TRP A 103 17.97 -9.85 -21.35
C TRP A 103 16.58 -9.83 -20.73
N PHE A 104 16.51 -10.26 -19.46
CA PHE A 104 15.29 -10.22 -18.66
C PHE A 104 15.42 -9.17 -17.57
N LYS A 105 14.45 -8.26 -17.51
CA LYS A 105 14.39 -7.23 -16.46
C LYS A 105 13.36 -7.68 -15.42
N PRO A 106 13.82 -8.09 -14.23
CA PRO A 106 12.90 -8.49 -13.17
C PRO A 106 12.18 -7.28 -12.58
N ASN A 107 10.96 -7.51 -12.16
CA ASN A 107 10.17 -6.52 -11.43
C ASN A 107 9.91 -7.07 -10.03
N TYR A 108 10.83 -6.79 -9.12
CA TYR A 108 10.69 -7.21 -7.73
C TYR A 108 9.76 -6.26 -6.99
N HIS A 109 8.71 -6.79 -6.42
CA HIS A 109 7.76 -5.97 -5.69
C HIS A 109 7.15 -6.75 -4.52
N ALA A 110 6.64 -6.00 -3.54
CA ALA A 110 5.92 -6.54 -2.41
C ALA A 110 4.53 -5.90 -2.35
N HIS A 111 3.56 -6.70 -1.96
CA HIS A 111 2.22 -6.22 -1.64
C HIS A 111 2.01 -6.35 -0.14
N ILE A 112 1.52 -5.30 0.49
CA ILE A 112 1.14 -5.31 1.90
C ILE A 112 -0.34 -4.95 1.97
N VAL A 113 -1.11 -5.83 2.60
CA VAL A 113 -2.53 -5.59 2.86
C VAL A 113 -2.67 -5.06 4.28
N PHE A 114 -3.26 -3.88 4.42
CA PHE A 114 -3.43 -3.20 5.70
C PHE A 114 -4.90 -3.11 6.09
N ASP A 115 -5.17 -3.27 7.39
CA ASP A 115 -6.40 -2.83 8.01
C ASP A 115 -6.25 -1.34 8.38
N TRP A 116 -7.03 -0.50 7.74
CA TRP A 116 -6.94 0.96 7.86
C TRP A 116 -7.87 1.52 8.93
N MET A 117 -8.57 0.69 9.64
CA MET A 117 -9.60 1.10 10.61
C MET A 117 -9.02 1.31 12.00
N ASN A 118 -9.58 2.29 12.71
CA ASN A 118 -9.37 2.44 14.14
C ASN A 118 -10.44 1.61 14.86
N HIS A 119 -10.01 0.50 15.46
CA HIS A 119 -10.91 -0.43 16.11
C HIS A 119 -11.47 0.07 17.45
N GLU A 120 -10.92 1.16 17.97
CA GLU A 120 -11.44 1.79 19.18
C GLU A 120 -12.63 2.72 18.88
N THR A 121 -12.58 3.42 17.76
CA THR A 121 -13.61 4.39 17.37
C THR A 121 -14.56 3.88 16.29
N GLY A 122 -14.19 2.83 15.57
CA GLY A 122 -14.95 2.32 14.43
C GLY A 122 -14.84 3.18 13.19
N LYS A 123 -13.92 4.15 13.16
CA LYS A 123 -13.73 5.06 12.02
C LYS A 123 -12.47 4.70 11.24
N SER A 124 -12.47 5.03 9.95
CA SER A 124 -11.29 4.90 9.11
C SER A 124 -10.21 5.89 9.54
N ARG A 125 -8.97 5.42 9.59
CA ARG A 125 -7.83 6.30 9.83
C ARG A 125 -7.60 7.17 8.60
N LYS A 126 -7.22 8.42 8.82
CA LYS A 126 -6.95 9.38 7.74
C LYS A 126 -5.47 9.76 7.79
N LEU A 127 -4.80 9.55 6.67
CA LEU A 127 -3.42 9.99 6.48
C LEU A 127 -3.43 11.11 5.45
N ASN A 128 -2.73 12.19 5.77
CA ASN A 128 -2.58 13.32 4.85
C ASN A 128 -1.40 13.09 3.89
N ASP A 129 -1.16 14.03 2.97
CA ASP A 129 -0.09 13.92 2.00
C ASP A 129 1.28 13.87 2.68
N ASP A 130 1.47 14.61 3.76
CA ASP A 130 2.70 14.60 4.56
C ASP A 130 2.96 13.19 5.13
N ASP A 131 1.94 12.55 5.68
CA ASP A 131 2.04 11.18 6.20
C ASP A 131 2.45 10.20 5.10
N MET A 132 1.88 10.33 3.91
CA MET A 132 2.22 9.49 2.77
C MET A 132 3.67 9.71 2.32
N MET A 133 4.15 10.95 2.34
CA MET A 133 5.55 11.25 2.03
C MET A 133 6.50 10.66 3.07
N GLN A 134 6.15 10.74 4.34
CA GLN A 134 6.92 10.11 5.42
C GLN A 134 6.95 8.58 5.27
N MET A 135 5.85 7.99 4.81
CA MET A 135 5.79 6.55 4.55
C MET A 135 6.74 6.14 3.43
N GLN A 136 6.85 6.93 2.35
CA GLN A 136 7.82 6.69 1.28
C GLN A 136 9.25 6.78 1.80
N THR A 137 9.55 7.78 2.62
CA THR A 137 10.87 7.93 3.25
C THR A 137 11.20 6.74 4.14
N LEU A 138 10.23 6.29 4.93
CA LEU A 138 10.38 5.13 5.79
C LEU A 138 10.67 3.86 4.97
N ALA A 139 9.96 3.66 3.88
CA ALA A 139 10.19 2.53 2.98
C ALA A 139 11.61 2.57 2.39
N SER A 140 12.04 3.74 1.94
CA SER A 140 13.38 3.96 1.42
C SER A 140 14.44 3.60 2.46
N ASP A 141 14.27 4.04 3.69
CA ASP A 141 15.24 3.80 4.78
C ASP A 141 15.31 2.32 5.16
N ILE A 142 14.16 1.66 5.33
CA ILE A 142 14.11 0.26 5.76
C ILE A 142 14.55 -0.67 4.65
N LEU A 143 14.14 -0.42 3.41
CA LEU A 143 14.42 -1.28 2.28
C LEU A 143 15.76 -0.93 1.61
N LEU A 144 16.45 0.10 2.08
CA LEU A 144 17.74 0.58 1.55
C LEU A 144 17.66 0.89 0.04
N MET A 145 16.61 1.57 -0.36
CA MET A 145 16.36 1.94 -1.74
C MET A 145 16.24 3.46 -1.87
N GLU A 146 16.55 3.96 -3.07
CA GLU A 146 16.33 5.36 -3.37
C GLU A 146 14.84 5.70 -3.36
N ARG A 147 14.49 6.80 -2.70
CA ARG A 147 13.12 7.25 -2.63
C ARG A 147 12.66 7.79 -3.98
N GLY A 148 11.46 7.38 -4.41
CA GLY A 148 10.83 7.97 -5.59
C GLY A 148 10.52 9.45 -5.38
N GLN A 149 10.54 10.21 -6.48
CA GLN A 149 10.19 11.63 -6.43
C GLN A 149 8.66 11.77 -6.32
N SER A 150 8.22 12.64 -5.40
CA SER A 150 6.81 12.96 -5.34
C SER A 150 6.43 13.84 -6.53
N LYS A 151 5.30 13.55 -7.14
CA LYS A 151 4.76 14.41 -8.18
C LYS A 151 4.20 15.67 -7.55
N ALA A 152 4.66 16.77 -8.03
CA ALA A 152 4.16 18.07 -7.58
C ALA A 152 2.72 18.29 -8.02
#